data_c18cd9c66124e00cb7662dd44fdc15e5
#
_entry.id   c18cd9c66124e00cb7662dd44fdc15e5
#
_cell.length_a   1.000
_cell.length_b   1.000
_cell.length_c   1.000
_cell.angle_alpha   90.00
_cell.angle_beta   90.00
_cell.angle_gamma   90.00
#
_symmetry.space_group_name_H-M   'P 1'
#
loop_
_entity.id
_entity.type
_entity.pdbx_description
1 polymer ?
#
loop_
_entity_poly.entity_id
_entity_poly.type
_entity_poly.pdbx_seq_one_letter_code
_entity_poly.pdbx_strand_id
1 'polypeptide(L)'
;MADLPSDRDVLMDILAFHLEAGVDVALGEEPVDRFAESAAEVRTAGAAPGRPRPAAAAAASSALPPPPAPPPSAMPAPAGRGMPARPPAAPAETGAPPPPDIAALDARAAAASAANLDSLRVLLEGFDGCPLKATATRLVFADGNPQARIMFVGEAPGREEDIEGKPFVGRSGKLLDRMMAAIGLDRGSAYIANVVPWRPPGNRTPTPQETAICLPFIRRQIELVNPDVLVCLGGPSAQTLLGITDGITKARGRWLDYQTGRRSIAALATFHPAYLLRTPLGKRMVWRDFLAIRRRLEETRNGRM
;
A
#
# COMPACT_ATOMS: atom_id res chain seq x y z
N MET A 1 -36.99 2.94 28.78
CA MET A 1 -36.43 1.59 28.90
C MET A 1 -36.05 1.21 27.48
N ALA A 2 -34.77 1.09 27.17
CA ALA A 2 -34.34 0.60 25.86
C ALA A 2 -34.58 -0.91 25.83
N ASP A 3 -35.36 -1.38 24.85
CA ASP A 3 -35.54 -2.82 24.61
C ASP A 3 -34.18 -3.48 24.39
N LEU A 4 -33.92 -4.51 25.17
CA LEU A 4 -32.75 -5.37 24.93
C LEU A 4 -32.95 -6.12 23.61
N PRO A 5 -31.91 -6.22 22.74
CA PRO A 5 -32.03 -6.94 21.49
C PRO A 5 -32.39 -8.40 21.77
N SER A 6 -33.29 -8.95 20.95
CA SER A 6 -33.67 -10.35 21.07
C SER A 6 -32.48 -11.26 20.69
N ASP A 7 -32.43 -12.49 21.21
CA ASP A 7 -31.42 -13.48 20.86
C ASP A 7 -31.30 -13.68 19.34
N ARG A 8 -32.42 -13.50 18.62
CA ARG A 8 -32.47 -13.58 17.17
C ARG A 8 -31.72 -12.42 16.53
N ASP A 9 -31.83 -11.19 17.06
CA ASP A 9 -31.15 -10.00 16.52
C ASP A 9 -29.63 -10.13 16.73
N VAL A 10 -29.22 -10.63 17.91
CA VAL A 10 -27.81 -10.92 18.22
C VAL A 10 -27.24 -11.98 17.29
N LEU A 11 -27.99 -13.06 17.00
CA LEU A 11 -27.57 -14.10 16.06
C LEU A 11 -27.48 -13.56 14.62
N MET A 12 -28.41 -12.72 14.20
CA MET A 12 -28.38 -12.10 12.87
C MET A 12 -27.18 -11.16 12.71
N ASP A 13 -26.84 -10.39 13.75
CA ASP A 13 -25.64 -9.53 13.75
C ASP A 13 -24.36 -10.36 13.70
N ILE A 14 -24.29 -11.49 14.40
CA ILE A 14 -23.16 -12.41 14.34
C ILE A 14 -23.03 -13.02 12.94
N LEU A 15 -24.13 -13.46 12.34
CA LEU A 15 -24.14 -14.01 10.97
C LEU A 15 -23.74 -12.95 9.94
N ALA A 16 -24.28 -11.72 10.06
CA ALA A 16 -23.92 -10.60 9.21
C ALA A 16 -22.41 -10.27 9.33
N PHE A 17 -21.90 -10.26 10.57
CA PHE A 17 -20.46 -10.09 10.81
C PHE A 17 -19.61 -11.17 10.14
N HIS A 18 -20.00 -12.43 10.21
CA HIS A 18 -19.28 -13.51 9.55
C HIS A 18 -19.34 -13.39 8.02
N LEU A 19 -20.51 -13.06 7.48
CA LEU A 19 -20.68 -12.84 6.04
C LEU A 19 -19.83 -11.67 5.52
N GLU A 20 -19.85 -10.55 6.25
CA GLU A 20 -19.00 -9.37 5.93
C GLU A 20 -17.50 -9.66 6.12
N ALA A 21 -17.15 -10.52 7.05
CA ALA A 21 -15.80 -11.02 7.25
C ALA A 21 -15.32 -11.97 6.13
N GLY A 22 -16.20 -12.31 5.17
CA GLY A 22 -15.90 -13.17 4.03
C GLY A 22 -16.00 -14.66 4.38
N VAL A 23 -16.77 -15.03 5.40
CA VAL A 23 -17.16 -16.41 5.68
C VAL A 23 -18.44 -16.67 4.89
N ASP A 24 -18.28 -17.24 3.70
CA ASP A 24 -19.36 -17.52 2.74
C ASP A 24 -19.86 -18.97 2.79
N VAL A 25 -19.19 -19.81 3.59
CA VAL A 25 -19.54 -21.24 3.76
C VAL A 25 -19.50 -21.62 5.23
N ALA A 26 -20.59 -22.20 5.73
CA ALA A 26 -20.61 -22.88 7.02
C ALA A 26 -19.84 -24.22 6.87
N LEU A 27 -18.82 -24.42 7.70
CA LEU A 27 -18.13 -25.71 7.75
C LEU A 27 -19.00 -26.69 8.55
N GLY A 28 -19.36 -27.82 7.95
CA GLY A 28 -19.96 -28.94 8.67
C GLY A 28 -18.97 -29.60 9.65
N GLU A 29 -19.47 -30.34 10.62
CA GLU A 29 -18.63 -31.04 11.60
C GLU A 29 -17.86 -32.22 10.98
N GLU A 30 -18.32 -32.72 9.82
CA GLU A 30 -17.65 -33.78 9.06
C GLU A 30 -16.84 -33.19 7.89
N PRO A 31 -15.61 -33.69 7.65
CA PRO A 31 -14.82 -33.27 6.52
C PRO A 31 -15.45 -33.73 5.21
N VAL A 32 -15.67 -32.79 4.28
CA VAL A 32 -16.21 -33.06 2.94
C VAL A 32 -15.06 -33.26 1.96
N ASP A 33 -15.01 -34.42 1.30
CA ASP A 33 -14.07 -34.68 0.19
C ASP A 33 -14.56 -34.01 -1.10
N ARG A 34 -14.13 -32.77 -1.33
CA ARG A 34 -14.47 -31.96 -2.51
C ARG A 34 -13.99 -32.58 -3.83
N PHE A 35 -12.96 -33.45 -3.80
CA PHE A 35 -12.50 -34.14 -5.00
C PHE A 35 -13.47 -35.26 -5.38
N ALA A 36 -14.02 -35.96 -4.38
CA ALA A 36 -15.05 -36.98 -4.61
C ALA A 36 -16.37 -36.35 -5.12
N GLU A 37 -16.79 -35.21 -4.57
CA GLU A 37 -17.98 -34.47 -5.04
C GLU A 37 -17.81 -33.99 -6.49
N SER A 38 -16.70 -33.37 -6.83
CA SER A 38 -16.42 -32.92 -8.21
C SER A 38 -16.36 -34.09 -9.20
N ALA A 39 -15.83 -35.24 -8.80
CA ALA A 39 -15.83 -36.44 -9.62
C ALA A 39 -17.23 -37.07 -9.79
N ALA A 40 -18.14 -36.88 -8.82
CA ALA A 40 -19.53 -37.31 -8.90
C ALA A 40 -20.34 -36.37 -9.84
N GLU A 41 -20.15 -35.06 -9.76
CA GLU A 41 -20.79 -34.08 -10.65
C GLU A 41 -20.40 -34.28 -12.11
N VAL A 42 -19.14 -34.59 -12.40
CA VAL A 42 -18.68 -34.90 -13.75
C VAL A 42 -19.36 -36.17 -14.30
N ARG A 43 -19.61 -37.17 -13.45
CA ARG A 43 -20.32 -38.41 -13.83
C ARG A 43 -21.80 -38.18 -14.07
N THR A 44 -22.47 -37.34 -13.31
CA THR A 44 -23.89 -37.01 -13.48
C THR A 44 -24.12 -36.06 -14.66
N ALA A 45 -23.19 -35.17 -14.96
CA ALA A 45 -23.24 -34.32 -16.15
C ALA A 45 -23.04 -35.09 -17.48
N GLY A 46 -22.43 -36.29 -17.45
CA GLY A 46 -22.24 -37.16 -18.61
C GLY A 46 -23.48 -37.98 -19.01
N ALA A 47 -24.57 -37.94 -18.22
CA ALA A 47 -25.78 -38.76 -18.45
C ALA A 47 -26.96 -37.99 -19.07
N ALA A 48 -26.80 -36.77 -19.59
CA ALA A 48 -27.86 -36.06 -20.34
C ALA A 48 -27.81 -36.37 -21.82
N PRO A 49 -28.94 -36.73 -22.48
CA PRO A 49 -28.94 -37.13 -23.88
C PRO A 49 -28.82 -35.93 -24.83
N GLY A 50 -27.82 -35.99 -25.68
CA GLY A 50 -27.88 -35.51 -27.05
C GLY A 50 -27.95 -34.01 -27.34
N ARG A 51 -26.80 -33.33 -27.32
CA ARG A 51 -26.55 -32.24 -28.27
C ARG A 51 -25.39 -32.62 -29.19
N PRO A 52 -25.51 -32.43 -30.52
CA PRO A 52 -24.47 -32.83 -31.47
C PRO A 52 -23.22 -31.96 -31.28
N ARG A 53 -22.07 -32.60 -31.07
CA ARG A 53 -20.74 -31.96 -31.08
C ARG A 53 -20.44 -31.53 -32.54
N PRO A 54 -19.92 -30.30 -32.73
CA PRO A 54 -19.27 -29.98 -34.00
C PRO A 54 -17.99 -30.81 -34.14
N ALA A 55 -17.79 -31.36 -35.34
CA ALA A 55 -16.67 -32.20 -35.70
C ALA A 55 -15.32 -31.50 -35.42
N ALA A 56 -14.40 -32.26 -34.84
CA ALA A 56 -13.01 -31.84 -34.64
C ALA A 56 -12.36 -31.62 -36.01
N ALA A 57 -11.99 -30.37 -36.30
CA ALA A 57 -11.06 -30.05 -37.38
C ALA A 57 -9.65 -30.46 -36.94
N ALA A 58 -9.00 -31.23 -37.80
CA ALA A 58 -7.66 -31.75 -37.61
C ALA A 58 -6.65 -30.65 -37.39
N ALA A 59 -5.76 -30.86 -36.44
CA ALA A 59 -4.61 -30.03 -36.15
C ALA A 59 -3.67 -29.96 -37.36
N ALA A 60 -3.65 -28.84 -38.05
CA ALA A 60 -2.56 -28.48 -38.95
C ALA A 60 -1.50 -27.69 -38.15
N SER A 61 -0.34 -28.31 -38.07
CA SER A 61 0.89 -27.70 -37.54
C SER A 61 1.26 -26.51 -38.43
N SER A 62 1.05 -25.29 -37.93
CA SER A 62 1.54 -24.07 -38.59
C SER A 62 2.86 -23.68 -37.94
N ALA A 63 3.93 -23.93 -38.69
CA ALA A 63 5.27 -23.36 -38.41
C ALA A 63 5.18 -21.81 -38.42
N LEU A 64 5.80 -21.18 -37.46
CA LEU A 64 5.98 -19.73 -37.38
C LEU A 64 6.77 -19.25 -38.65
N PRO A 65 6.36 -18.16 -39.30
CA PRO A 65 7.15 -17.54 -40.34
C PRO A 65 8.44 -16.92 -39.77
N PRO A 66 9.54 -16.92 -40.55
CA PRO A 66 10.80 -16.29 -40.12
C PRO A 66 10.64 -14.77 -40.02
N PRO A 67 11.48 -14.11 -39.20
CA PRO A 67 11.41 -12.66 -39.06
C PRO A 67 11.80 -11.96 -40.37
N PRO A 68 11.22 -10.76 -40.65
CA PRO A 68 11.53 -10.00 -41.85
C PRO A 68 12.97 -9.50 -41.83
N ALA A 69 13.62 -9.59 -42.99
CA ALA A 69 14.97 -9.11 -43.24
C ALA A 69 15.07 -7.57 -43.05
N PRO A 70 16.21 -7.03 -42.61
CA PRO A 70 16.41 -5.59 -42.49
C PRO A 70 16.40 -4.91 -43.86
N PRO A 71 15.89 -3.67 -43.97
CA PRO A 71 15.85 -2.93 -45.22
C PRO A 71 17.27 -2.59 -45.70
N PRO A 72 17.50 -2.50 -47.02
CA PRO A 72 18.80 -2.17 -47.58
C PRO A 72 19.20 -0.71 -47.23
N SER A 73 20.49 -0.56 -46.95
CA SER A 73 21.11 0.76 -46.69
C SER A 73 20.94 1.67 -47.90
N ALA A 74 20.29 2.81 -47.67
CA ALA A 74 20.17 3.85 -48.68
C ALA A 74 21.53 4.53 -48.96
N MET A 75 21.87 4.65 -50.23
CA MET A 75 23.03 5.40 -50.72
C MET A 75 22.86 6.92 -50.43
N PRO A 76 23.95 7.65 -50.23
CA PRO A 76 23.88 9.09 -49.93
C PRO A 76 23.47 9.90 -51.19
N ALA A 77 22.51 10.79 -51.01
CA ALA A 77 22.14 11.78 -52.01
C ALA A 77 23.10 12.97 -52.01
N PRO A 78 23.31 13.68 -53.17
CA PRO A 78 24.28 14.72 -53.29
C PRO A 78 23.91 16.04 -52.57
N ALA A 79 24.91 16.70 -52.06
CA ALA A 79 24.84 17.95 -51.28
C ALA A 79 24.17 19.08 -52.04
N GLY A 80 23.07 19.58 -51.52
CA GLY A 80 22.45 20.84 -51.89
C GLY A 80 23.01 22.01 -51.04
N ARG A 81 23.33 23.12 -51.67
CA ARG A 81 23.96 24.31 -51.11
C ARG A 81 23.11 24.95 -49.99
N GLY A 82 23.78 25.37 -48.93
CA GLY A 82 23.24 25.85 -47.69
C GLY A 82 22.50 27.17 -47.72
N MET A 83 21.52 27.27 -46.85
CA MET A 83 21.09 28.51 -46.18
C MET A 83 21.72 28.58 -44.79
N PRO A 84 22.07 29.76 -44.26
CA PRO A 84 22.68 29.87 -42.95
C PRO A 84 21.69 29.44 -41.86
N ALA A 85 22.06 28.41 -41.11
CA ALA A 85 21.30 27.94 -39.98
C ALA A 85 21.29 28.97 -38.85
N ARG A 86 20.07 29.30 -38.40
CA ARG A 86 19.84 30.00 -37.14
C ARG A 86 20.51 29.18 -36.00
N PRO A 87 21.27 29.83 -35.10
CA PRO A 87 21.88 29.09 -34.01
C PRO A 87 20.81 28.37 -33.18
N PRO A 88 21.02 27.10 -32.81
CA PRO A 88 20.11 26.37 -31.95
C PRO A 88 19.99 27.11 -30.61
N ALA A 89 18.78 27.39 -30.18
CA ALA A 89 18.52 27.82 -28.83
C ALA A 89 19.15 26.76 -27.88
N ALA A 90 19.94 27.22 -26.92
CA ALA A 90 20.54 26.37 -25.92
C ALA A 90 19.45 25.52 -25.28
N PRO A 91 19.63 24.19 -25.14
CA PRO A 91 18.70 23.36 -24.40
C PRO A 91 18.65 23.95 -22.98
N ALA A 92 17.44 24.23 -22.49
CA ALA A 92 17.24 24.44 -21.05
C ALA A 92 17.83 23.24 -20.36
N GLU A 93 18.83 23.43 -19.51
CA GLU A 93 19.40 22.39 -18.67
C GLU A 93 18.29 21.88 -17.75
N THR A 94 17.58 20.87 -18.21
CA THR A 94 16.89 19.96 -17.31
C THR A 94 18.00 19.17 -16.63
N GLY A 95 18.50 19.73 -15.52
CA GLY A 95 19.57 19.11 -14.76
C GLY A 95 19.18 17.67 -14.45
N ALA A 96 20.07 16.74 -14.76
CA ALA A 96 19.90 15.35 -14.36
C ALA A 96 19.62 15.32 -12.83
N PRO A 97 18.70 14.45 -12.35
CA PRO A 97 18.44 14.37 -10.92
C PRO A 97 19.75 14.14 -10.16
N PRO A 98 19.92 14.78 -8.98
CA PRO A 98 21.15 14.66 -8.21
C PRO A 98 21.45 13.20 -7.85
N PRO A 99 22.72 12.83 -7.67
CA PRO A 99 23.08 11.51 -7.18
C PRO A 99 22.28 11.14 -5.91
N PRO A 100 21.85 9.88 -5.73
CA PRO A 100 20.95 9.47 -4.65
C PRO A 100 21.45 9.83 -3.24
N ASP A 101 22.76 9.82 -3.02
CA ASP A 101 23.34 10.18 -1.72
C ASP A 101 23.22 11.68 -1.42
N ILE A 102 23.36 12.52 -2.44
CA ILE A 102 23.17 13.98 -2.31
C ILE A 102 21.68 14.25 -2.06
N ALA A 103 20.80 13.65 -2.85
CA ALA A 103 19.36 13.80 -2.66
C ALA A 103 18.89 13.38 -1.26
N ALA A 104 19.47 12.33 -0.69
CA ALA A 104 19.15 11.90 0.67
C ALA A 104 19.69 12.86 1.76
N LEU A 105 20.83 13.51 1.52
CA LEU A 105 21.36 14.56 2.41
C LEU A 105 20.48 15.81 2.35
N ASP A 106 20.11 16.25 1.17
CA ASP A 106 19.23 17.39 0.96
C ASP A 106 17.84 17.16 1.59
N ALA A 107 17.31 15.93 1.45
CA ALA A 107 16.05 15.52 2.08
C ALA A 107 16.13 15.60 3.62
N ARG A 108 17.27 15.22 4.22
CA ARG A 108 17.48 15.33 5.68
C ARG A 108 17.52 16.79 6.12
N ALA A 109 18.25 17.64 5.40
CA ALA A 109 18.32 19.07 5.70
C ALA A 109 16.96 19.73 5.56
N ALA A 110 16.24 19.48 4.47
CA ALA A 110 14.91 20.00 4.22
C ALA A 110 13.91 19.52 5.30
N ALA A 111 13.86 18.24 5.61
CA ALA A 111 12.96 17.71 6.62
C ALA A 111 13.25 18.27 8.02
N ALA A 112 14.53 18.41 8.39
CA ALA A 112 14.95 18.96 9.70
C ALA A 112 14.57 20.42 9.87
N SER A 113 14.53 21.23 8.79
CA SER A 113 14.17 22.65 8.83
C SER A 113 12.68 22.89 9.06
N ALA A 114 11.81 21.90 8.85
CA ALA A 114 10.37 22.05 9.03
C ALA A 114 10.00 22.21 10.50
N ALA A 115 9.33 23.31 10.85
CA ALA A 115 8.87 23.58 12.20
C ALA A 115 7.54 22.88 12.55
N ASN A 116 6.69 22.60 11.55
CA ASN A 116 5.38 21.99 11.67
C ASN A 116 5.04 21.18 10.42
N LEU A 117 3.88 20.51 10.43
CA LEU A 117 3.45 19.65 9.32
C LEU A 117 3.16 20.44 8.03
N ASP A 118 2.66 21.67 8.13
CA ASP A 118 2.36 22.49 6.96
C ASP A 118 3.66 22.93 6.27
N SER A 119 4.66 23.38 7.03
CA SER A 119 5.98 23.69 6.48
C SER A 119 6.68 22.46 5.89
N LEU A 120 6.54 21.29 6.53
CA LEU A 120 7.08 20.04 6.00
C LEU A 120 6.42 19.64 4.68
N ARG A 121 5.11 19.84 4.55
CA ARG A 121 4.37 19.60 3.32
C ARG A 121 4.86 20.51 2.18
N VAL A 122 4.99 21.81 2.42
CA VAL A 122 5.50 22.78 1.44
C VAL A 122 6.91 22.41 0.99
N LEU A 123 7.80 22.07 1.92
CA LEU A 123 9.15 21.62 1.60
C LEU A 123 9.16 20.36 0.74
N LEU A 124 8.29 19.40 1.04
CA LEU A 124 8.18 18.16 0.29
C LEU A 124 7.58 18.40 -1.09
N GLU A 125 6.58 19.27 -1.24
CA GLU A 125 6.02 19.68 -2.53
C GLU A 125 7.08 20.36 -3.44
N GLY A 126 7.99 21.12 -2.84
CA GLY A 126 9.12 21.76 -3.56
C GLY A 126 10.33 20.85 -3.77
N PHE A 127 10.38 19.67 -3.17
CA PHE A 127 11.54 18.78 -3.22
C PHE A 127 11.59 17.97 -4.52
N ASP A 128 12.63 18.14 -5.35
CA ASP A 128 12.79 17.50 -6.65
C ASP A 128 13.83 16.33 -6.64
N GLY A 129 14.39 16.01 -5.47
CA GLY A 129 15.41 14.96 -5.34
C GLY A 129 14.88 13.52 -5.49
N CYS A 130 13.55 13.29 -5.47
CA CYS A 130 12.97 11.97 -5.63
C CYS A 130 12.41 11.79 -7.06
N PRO A 131 12.91 10.81 -7.83
CA PRO A 131 12.46 10.58 -9.21
C PRO A 131 10.97 10.20 -9.31
N LEU A 132 10.37 9.65 -8.25
CA LEU A 132 8.96 9.29 -8.22
C LEU A 132 8.04 10.51 -8.35
N LYS A 133 8.49 11.70 -7.92
CA LYS A 133 7.71 12.94 -8.06
C LYS A 133 7.36 13.24 -9.52
N ALA A 134 8.29 13.00 -10.45
CA ALA A 134 8.08 13.26 -11.86
C ALA A 134 7.04 12.33 -12.52
N THR A 135 6.77 11.19 -11.92
CA THR A 135 5.83 10.17 -12.46
C THR A 135 4.51 10.08 -11.70
N ALA A 136 4.44 10.66 -10.51
CA ALA A 136 3.23 10.74 -9.71
C ALA A 136 2.34 11.90 -10.15
N THR A 137 1.03 11.76 -9.99
CA THR A 137 0.04 12.80 -10.28
C THR A 137 0.00 13.85 -9.17
N ARG A 138 0.08 13.39 -7.91
CA ARG A 138 -0.01 14.24 -6.72
C ARG A 138 0.91 13.77 -5.61
N LEU A 139 1.27 14.71 -4.74
CA LEU A 139 1.83 14.39 -3.43
C LEU A 139 0.74 13.78 -2.55
N VAL A 140 0.97 12.60 -2.03
CA VAL A 140 0.12 11.93 -1.02
C VAL A 140 0.77 12.10 0.35
N PHE A 141 0.56 13.28 0.96
CA PHE A 141 1.27 13.66 2.18
C PHE A 141 0.77 12.91 3.41
N ALA A 142 -0.49 13.11 3.76
CA ALA A 142 -1.16 12.47 4.89
C ALA A 142 -2.67 12.68 4.84
N ASP A 143 -3.40 11.98 5.71
CA ASP A 143 -4.80 12.20 6.02
C ASP A 143 -5.06 11.95 7.51
N GLY A 144 -6.11 12.57 8.06
CA GLY A 144 -6.50 12.40 9.45
C GLY A 144 -6.10 13.57 10.34
N ASN A 145 -6.00 13.31 11.64
CA ASN A 145 -5.79 14.33 12.67
C ASN A 145 -4.30 14.53 12.98
N PRO A 146 -3.74 15.73 12.76
CA PRO A 146 -2.34 16.04 13.11
C PRO A 146 -1.99 15.88 14.60
N GLN A 147 -3.00 15.87 15.48
CA GLN A 147 -2.84 15.71 16.93
C GLN A 147 -3.26 14.30 17.39
N ALA A 148 -3.34 13.35 16.47
CA ALA A 148 -3.75 11.99 16.77
C ALA A 148 -2.73 11.30 17.70
N ARG A 149 -3.26 10.49 18.61
CA ARG A 149 -2.46 9.65 19.51
C ARG A 149 -1.93 8.38 18.83
N ILE A 150 -2.45 8.07 17.67
CA ILE A 150 -2.04 6.91 16.86
C ILE A 150 -1.72 7.34 15.44
N MET A 151 -0.64 6.78 14.89
CA MET A 151 -0.23 7.01 13.52
C MET A 151 -0.07 5.69 12.79
N PHE A 152 -0.71 5.56 11.62
CA PHE A 152 -0.57 4.44 10.71
C PHE A 152 0.33 4.82 9.53
N VAL A 153 1.32 3.99 9.22
CA VAL A 153 2.26 4.25 8.12
C VAL A 153 2.34 3.05 7.19
N GLY A 154 1.92 3.24 5.95
CA GLY A 154 2.07 2.29 4.85
C GLY A 154 3.41 2.43 4.10
N GLU A 155 3.55 1.72 2.99
CA GLU A 155 4.74 1.74 2.13
C GLU A 155 4.73 2.93 1.16
N ALA A 156 3.75 2.97 0.27
CA ALA A 156 3.60 3.96 -0.80
C ALA A 156 2.14 4.03 -1.28
N PRO A 157 1.72 5.14 -1.92
CA PRO A 157 0.38 5.26 -2.45
C PRO A 157 0.15 4.39 -3.69
N GLY A 158 -1.09 3.94 -3.86
CA GLY A 158 -1.59 3.32 -5.07
C GLY A 158 -2.18 4.35 -6.04
N ARG A 159 -2.88 3.84 -7.09
CA ARG A 159 -3.45 4.70 -8.13
C ARG A 159 -4.55 5.63 -7.60
N GLU A 160 -5.43 5.14 -6.75
CA GLU A 160 -6.55 5.91 -6.22
C GLU A 160 -6.03 7.02 -5.31
N GLU A 161 -5.03 6.70 -4.49
CA GLU A 161 -4.37 7.64 -3.60
C GLU A 161 -3.63 8.76 -4.38
N ASP A 162 -2.97 8.39 -5.49
CA ASP A 162 -2.27 9.34 -6.38
C ASP A 162 -3.23 10.31 -7.07
N ILE A 163 -4.44 9.87 -7.42
CA ILE A 163 -5.49 10.70 -8.02
C ILE A 163 -6.10 11.65 -6.98
N GLU A 164 -6.39 11.14 -5.77
CA GLU A 164 -7.06 11.91 -4.72
C GLU A 164 -6.09 12.78 -3.90
N GLY A 165 -4.80 12.43 -3.86
CA GLY A 165 -3.80 13.10 -3.03
C GLY A 165 -3.91 12.74 -1.54
N LYS A 166 -4.62 11.65 -1.20
CA LYS A 166 -4.81 11.17 0.16
C LYS A 166 -4.41 9.71 0.32
N PRO A 167 -3.77 9.31 1.44
CA PRO A 167 -3.39 7.92 1.67
C PRO A 167 -4.60 7.04 1.99
N PHE A 168 -4.53 5.79 1.56
CA PHE A 168 -5.51 4.76 1.89
C PHE A 168 -6.97 5.13 1.54
N VAL A 169 -7.24 5.58 0.33
CA VAL A 169 -8.60 5.87 -0.17
C VAL A 169 -9.18 4.71 -0.98
N GLY A 170 -8.36 3.86 -1.56
CA GLY A 170 -8.77 2.71 -2.33
C GLY A 170 -9.35 1.56 -1.50
N ARG A 171 -9.52 0.39 -2.14
CA ARG A 171 -10.08 -0.82 -1.49
C ARG A 171 -9.34 -1.21 -0.20
N SER A 172 -8.02 -1.10 -0.19
CA SER A 172 -7.20 -1.35 1.00
C SER A 172 -7.44 -0.34 2.10
N GLY A 173 -7.66 0.92 1.75
CA GLY A 173 -7.99 2.00 2.68
C GLY A 173 -9.37 1.82 3.32
N LYS A 174 -10.37 1.44 2.53
CA LYS A 174 -11.71 1.11 3.06
C LYS A 174 -11.67 -0.04 4.06
N LEU A 175 -10.77 -1.01 3.85
CA LEU A 175 -10.55 -2.07 4.84
C LEU A 175 -9.85 -1.51 6.10
N LEU A 176 -8.85 -0.63 5.95
CA LEU A 176 -8.22 0.03 7.10
C LEU A 176 -9.23 0.82 7.92
N ASP A 177 -10.14 1.57 7.27
CA ASP A 177 -11.20 2.32 7.95
C ASP A 177 -12.09 1.40 8.80
N ARG A 178 -12.49 0.24 8.24
CA ARG A 178 -13.26 -0.77 9.00
C ARG A 178 -12.46 -1.35 10.17
N MET A 179 -11.16 -1.61 9.98
CA MET A 179 -10.29 -2.12 11.04
C MET A 179 -10.14 -1.10 12.17
N MET A 180 -10.00 0.18 11.86
CA MET A 180 -9.97 1.27 12.84
C MET A 180 -11.32 1.39 13.57
N ALA A 181 -12.43 1.40 12.83
CA ALA A 181 -13.78 1.49 13.40
C ALA A 181 -14.06 0.35 14.39
N ALA A 182 -13.59 -0.86 14.13
CA ALA A 182 -13.74 -2.02 15.01
C ALA A 182 -13.06 -1.89 16.39
N ILE A 183 -12.13 -0.92 16.53
CA ILE A 183 -11.49 -0.59 17.82
C ILE A 183 -11.86 0.82 18.32
N GLY A 184 -12.91 1.43 17.73
CA GLY A 184 -13.42 2.75 18.12
C GLY A 184 -12.58 3.92 17.62
N LEU A 185 -11.84 3.74 16.52
CA LEU A 185 -11.06 4.78 15.85
C LEU A 185 -11.65 5.11 14.48
N ASP A 186 -11.36 6.32 14.02
CA ASP A 186 -11.67 6.81 12.68
C ASP A 186 -10.53 7.70 12.15
N ARG A 187 -10.71 8.29 10.98
CA ARG A 187 -9.72 9.23 10.43
C ARG A 187 -9.60 10.53 11.24
N GLY A 188 -10.63 10.93 11.99
CA GLY A 188 -10.58 12.07 12.91
C GLY A 188 -9.76 11.82 14.18
N SER A 189 -9.55 10.57 14.55
CA SER A 189 -8.80 10.14 15.74
C SER A 189 -7.43 9.50 15.42
N ALA A 190 -7.12 9.28 14.14
CA ALA A 190 -5.86 8.71 13.67
C ALA A 190 -5.14 9.64 12.69
N TYR A 191 -3.83 9.48 12.53
CA TYR A 191 -3.04 10.09 11.46
C TYR A 191 -2.51 8.99 10.54
N ILE A 192 -2.65 9.17 9.23
CA ILE A 192 -2.34 8.14 8.24
C ILE A 192 -1.39 8.70 7.20
N ALA A 193 -0.29 8.00 6.94
CA ALA A 193 0.72 8.39 5.96
C ALA A 193 1.38 7.18 5.30
N ASN A 194 2.33 7.41 4.40
CA ASN A 194 3.20 6.39 3.81
C ASN A 194 4.67 6.77 3.97
N VAL A 195 5.56 5.78 3.92
CA VAL A 195 7.02 6.01 3.91
C VAL A 195 7.41 6.82 2.68
N VAL A 196 6.87 6.44 1.51
CA VAL A 196 7.09 7.14 0.25
C VAL A 196 5.79 7.87 -0.11
N PRO A 197 5.84 9.21 -0.34
CA PRO A 197 4.64 10.02 -0.54
C PRO A 197 4.22 10.13 -2.02
N TRP A 198 4.97 9.55 -2.95
CA TRP A 198 4.66 9.52 -4.38
C TRP A 198 4.47 8.12 -4.88
N ARG A 199 3.52 7.94 -5.78
CA ARG A 199 3.18 6.63 -6.34
C ARG A 199 4.29 6.12 -7.27
N PRO A 200 4.86 4.92 -7.03
CA PRO A 200 5.75 4.27 -7.98
C PRO A 200 5.00 3.84 -9.25
N PRO A 201 5.60 3.97 -10.45
CA PRO A 201 5.02 3.51 -11.71
C PRO A 201 4.54 2.07 -11.63
N GLY A 202 3.32 1.79 -12.11
CA GLY A 202 2.74 0.44 -12.09
C GLY A 202 2.45 -0.11 -10.69
N ASN A 203 2.46 0.71 -9.63
CA ASN A 203 2.35 0.28 -8.22
C ASN A 203 3.44 -0.73 -7.82
N ARG A 204 4.63 -0.64 -8.40
CA ARG A 204 5.76 -1.46 -7.96
C ARG A 204 6.20 -1.07 -6.55
N THR A 205 6.93 -1.93 -5.89
CA THR A 205 7.64 -1.58 -4.65
C THR A 205 8.67 -0.47 -4.92
N PRO A 206 8.74 0.57 -4.06
CA PRO A 206 9.80 1.57 -4.13
C PRO A 206 11.19 0.93 -4.03
N THR A 207 12.15 1.47 -4.74
CA THR A 207 13.55 1.04 -4.61
C THR A 207 14.12 1.45 -3.25
N PRO A 208 15.20 0.80 -2.79
CA PRO A 208 15.90 1.22 -1.56
C PRO A 208 16.34 2.69 -1.60
N GLN A 209 16.76 3.18 -2.77
CA GLN A 209 17.17 4.57 -2.98
C GLN A 209 15.99 5.54 -2.84
N GLU A 210 14.85 5.26 -3.50
CA GLU A 210 13.63 6.06 -3.39
C GLU A 210 13.13 6.11 -1.94
N THR A 211 13.19 4.98 -1.24
CA THR A 211 12.86 4.88 0.18
C THR A 211 13.82 5.71 1.04
N ALA A 212 15.13 5.63 0.81
CA ALA A 212 16.15 6.36 1.56
C ALA A 212 16.01 7.89 1.40
N ILE A 213 15.65 8.37 0.20
CA ILE A 213 15.38 9.78 -0.08
C ILE A 213 14.12 10.26 0.65
N CYS A 214 13.06 9.45 0.71
CA CYS A 214 11.79 9.84 1.33
C CYS A 214 11.79 9.66 2.86
N LEU A 215 12.62 8.77 3.40
CA LEU A 215 12.65 8.42 4.82
C LEU A 215 12.80 9.62 5.78
N PRO A 216 13.64 10.65 5.52
CA PRO A 216 13.74 11.80 6.42
C PRO A 216 12.40 12.53 6.62
N PHE A 217 11.57 12.63 5.59
CA PHE A 217 10.29 13.33 5.66
C PHE A 217 9.28 12.59 6.53
N ILE A 218 9.13 11.26 6.35
CA ILE A 218 8.21 10.49 7.20
C ILE A 218 8.68 10.44 8.66
N ARG A 219 9.99 10.37 8.91
CA ARG A 219 10.53 10.48 10.27
C ARG A 219 10.17 11.82 10.90
N ARG A 220 10.29 12.91 10.13
CA ARG A 220 9.89 14.23 10.61
C ARG A 220 8.39 14.35 10.86
N GLN A 221 7.55 13.73 10.02
CA GLN A 221 6.11 13.65 10.30
C GLN A 221 5.84 12.96 11.64
N ILE A 222 6.47 11.80 11.89
CA ILE A 222 6.31 11.07 13.17
C ILE A 222 6.74 11.95 14.35
N GLU A 223 7.84 12.68 14.23
CA GLU A 223 8.30 13.61 15.28
C GLU A 223 7.31 14.76 15.53
N LEU A 224 6.73 15.32 14.47
CA LEU A 224 5.82 16.47 14.56
C LEU A 224 4.43 16.06 15.06
N VAL A 225 3.90 14.94 14.61
CA VAL A 225 2.65 14.35 15.11
C VAL A 225 2.82 13.88 16.56
N ASN A 226 3.99 13.32 16.87
CA ASN A 226 4.34 12.82 18.20
C ASN A 226 3.30 11.86 18.81
N PRO A 227 2.88 10.80 18.10
CA PRO A 227 1.83 9.90 18.55
C PRO A 227 2.27 9.06 19.74
N ASP A 228 1.32 8.47 20.48
CA ASP A 228 1.62 7.50 21.54
C ASP A 228 1.93 6.12 20.96
N VAL A 229 1.30 5.81 19.83
CA VAL A 229 1.43 4.52 19.14
C VAL A 229 1.70 4.72 17.65
N LEU A 230 2.76 4.08 17.15
CA LEU A 230 3.09 4.00 15.73
C LEU A 230 2.76 2.60 15.20
N VAL A 231 1.96 2.52 14.14
CA VAL A 231 1.57 1.25 13.50
C VAL A 231 2.12 1.20 12.09
N CYS A 232 3.05 0.27 11.83
CA CYS A 232 3.58 0.03 10.49
C CYS A 232 2.71 -1.01 9.77
N LEU A 233 2.11 -0.61 8.64
CA LEU A 233 1.25 -1.43 7.81
C LEU A 233 2.06 -2.16 6.73
N GLY A 234 2.42 -3.41 6.99
CA GLY A 234 3.18 -4.27 6.08
C GLY A 234 4.67 -4.35 6.37
N GLY A 235 5.32 -5.31 5.71
CA GLY A 235 6.76 -5.58 5.87
C GLY A 235 7.66 -4.40 5.50
N PRO A 236 7.51 -3.80 4.30
CA PRO A 236 8.37 -2.71 3.87
C PRO A 236 8.35 -1.50 4.80
N SER A 237 7.17 -1.06 5.26
CA SER A 237 7.04 0.01 6.24
C SER A 237 7.73 -0.35 7.57
N ALA A 238 7.52 -1.56 8.06
CA ALA A 238 8.12 -2.05 9.29
C ALA A 238 9.66 -2.17 9.20
N GLN A 239 10.19 -2.68 8.10
CA GLN A 239 11.64 -2.77 7.86
C GLN A 239 12.27 -1.37 7.83
N THR A 240 11.65 -0.44 7.13
CA THR A 240 12.18 0.92 6.96
C THR A 240 12.17 1.73 8.25
N LEU A 241 11.09 1.67 9.02
CA LEU A 241 10.92 2.50 10.22
C LEU A 241 11.44 1.83 11.48
N LEU A 242 11.23 0.52 11.63
CA LEU A 242 11.55 -0.21 12.87
C LEU A 242 12.85 -1.03 12.74
N GLY A 243 13.49 -1.06 11.57
CA GLY A 243 14.72 -1.83 11.35
C GLY A 243 14.52 -3.35 11.47
N ILE A 244 13.31 -3.84 11.27
CA ILE A 244 12.99 -5.27 11.40
C ILE A 244 13.59 -6.03 10.22
N THR A 245 14.37 -7.07 10.51
CA THR A 245 14.94 -7.98 9.49
C THR A 245 14.09 -9.24 9.30
N ASP A 246 13.29 -9.59 10.30
CA ASP A 246 12.35 -10.70 10.22
C ASP A 246 11.23 -10.43 9.21
N GLY A 247 10.72 -11.47 8.56
CA GLY A 247 9.50 -11.36 7.74
C GLY A 247 8.30 -10.94 8.57
N ILE A 248 7.36 -10.20 7.95
CA ILE A 248 6.20 -9.61 8.62
C ILE A 248 5.37 -10.63 9.41
N THR A 249 5.29 -11.88 8.98
CA THR A 249 4.57 -12.95 9.70
C THR A 249 5.12 -13.21 11.09
N LYS A 250 6.43 -13.08 11.29
CA LYS A 250 7.09 -13.22 12.60
C LYS A 250 7.10 -11.90 13.38
N ALA A 251 7.26 -10.78 12.68
CA ALA A 251 7.43 -9.47 13.28
C ALA A 251 6.11 -8.87 13.79
N ARG A 252 4.97 -9.21 13.15
CA ARG A 252 3.68 -8.63 13.49
C ARG A 252 3.25 -8.88 14.93
N GLY A 253 2.55 -7.94 15.49
CA GLY A 253 1.98 -8.05 16.84
C GLY A 253 3.00 -7.93 17.97
N ARG A 254 4.29 -7.76 17.67
CA ARG A 254 5.34 -7.52 18.66
C ARG A 254 5.49 -6.03 18.88
N TRP A 255 5.47 -5.61 20.14
CA TRP A 255 5.75 -4.24 20.52
C TRP A 255 7.25 -3.97 20.48
N LEU A 256 7.62 -2.83 19.92
CA LEU A 256 8.96 -2.30 19.82
C LEU A 256 8.95 -0.84 20.26
N ASP A 257 10.12 -0.34 20.65
CA ASP A 257 10.31 1.07 20.95
C ASP A 257 10.86 1.82 19.74
N TYR A 258 10.12 2.84 19.27
CA TYR A 258 10.56 3.72 18.20
C TYR A 258 11.09 5.03 18.79
N GLN A 259 12.33 5.39 18.46
CA GLN A 259 12.98 6.60 18.94
C GLN A 259 12.69 7.77 18.00
N THR A 260 12.01 8.81 18.49
CA THR A 260 11.73 10.02 17.71
C THR A 260 12.84 11.07 17.82
N GLY A 261 13.89 10.82 18.60
CA GLY A 261 14.86 11.84 18.99
C GLY A 261 14.41 12.72 20.15
N ARG A 262 13.10 12.79 20.43
CA ARG A 262 12.52 13.50 21.58
C ARG A 262 12.05 12.56 22.69
N ARG A 263 11.46 11.43 22.29
CA ARG A 263 11.00 10.39 23.22
C ARG A 263 10.95 9.03 22.53
N SER A 264 10.83 7.98 23.33
CA SER A 264 10.45 6.65 22.84
C SER A 264 8.93 6.55 22.75
N ILE A 265 8.43 5.99 21.67
CA ILE A 265 7.00 5.69 21.46
C ILE A 265 6.81 4.21 21.17
N ALA A 266 5.67 3.66 21.59
CA ALA A 266 5.34 2.27 21.31
C ALA A 266 5.07 2.07 19.82
N ALA A 267 5.72 1.09 19.21
CA ALA A 267 5.55 0.78 17.79
C ALA A 267 5.17 -0.69 17.58
N LEU A 268 4.34 -0.96 16.57
CA LEU A 268 3.88 -2.29 16.23
C LEU A 268 3.78 -2.45 14.73
N ALA A 269 4.24 -3.59 14.19
CA ALA A 269 4.04 -3.96 12.81
C ALA A 269 2.82 -4.88 12.68
N THR A 270 2.01 -4.72 11.61
CA THR A 270 0.92 -5.62 11.27
C THR A 270 0.84 -5.84 9.77
N PHE A 271 -0.02 -6.74 9.30
CA PHE A 271 -0.19 -6.96 7.86
C PHE A 271 -0.80 -5.73 7.19
N HIS A 272 -0.36 -5.47 5.96
CA HIS A 272 -0.94 -4.43 5.12
C HIS A 272 -2.37 -4.81 4.71
N PRO A 273 -3.35 -3.88 4.73
CA PRO A 273 -4.74 -4.19 4.34
C PRO A 273 -4.88 -4.80 2.95
N ALA A 274 -4.05 -4.38 1.97
CA ALA A 274 -4.05 -5.00 0.64
C ALA A 274 -3.66 -6.50 0.65
N TYR A 275 -2.81 -6.93 1.58
CA TYR A 275 -2.51 -8.35 1.78
C TYR A 275 -3.74 -9.11 2.28
N LEU A 276 -4.50 -8.52 3.20
CA LEU A 276 -5.70 -9.13 3.79
C LEU A 276 -6.85 -9.28 2.77
N LEU A 277 -6.89 -8.45 1.74
CA LEU A 277 -7.83 -8.60 0.63
C LEU A 277 -7.51 -9.83 -0.23
N ARG A 278 -6.24 -10.20 -0.34
CA ARG A 278 -5.78 -11.40 -1.07
C ARG A 278 -5.73 -12.65 -0.19
N THR A 279 -5.54 -12.48 1.11
CA THR A 279 -5.37 -13.56 2.08
C THR A 279 -6.27 -13.31 3.29
N PRO A 280 -7.59 -13.56 3.17
CA PRO A 280 -8.58 -13.24 4.21
C PRO A 280 -8.30 -13.89 5.58
N LEU A 281 -7.71 -15.07 5.61
CA LEU A 281 -7.33 -15.77 6.86
C LEU A 281 -6.39 -14.93 7.75
N GLY A 282 -5.62 -14.02 7.16
CA GLY A 282 -4.77 -13.07 7.89
C GLY A 282 -5.55 -12.09 8.78
N LYS A 283 -6.83 -11.84 8.50
CA LYS A 283 -7.67 -10.90 9.27
C LYS A 283 -7.75 -11.28 10.75
N ARG A 284 -7.85 -12.57 11.08
CA ARG A 284 -7.88 -13.05 12.47
C ARG A 284 -6.62 -12.67 13.26
N MET A 285 -5.47 -12.67 12.59
CA MET A 285 -4.20 -12.27 13.22
C MET A 285 -4.16 -10.77 13.43
N VAL A 286 -4.56 -10.01 12.43
CA VAL A 286 -4.61 -8.53 12.51
C VAL A 286 -5.64 -8.06 13.55
N TRP A 287 -6.74 -8.75 13.70
CA TRP A 287 -7.70 -8.46 14.75
C TRP A 287 -7.05 -8.48 16.15
N ARG A 288 -6.21 -9.47 16.42
CA ARG A 288 -5.44 -9.54 17.68
C ARG A 288 -4.49 -8.34 17.84
N ASP A 289 -3.85 -7.90 16.74
CA ASP A 289 -2.97 -6.73 16.75
C ASP A 289 -3.77 -5.47 17.08
N PHE A 290 -4.92 -5.29 16.45
CA PHE A 290 -5.77 -4.12 16.68
C PHE A 290 -6.35 -4.08 18.09
N LEU A 291 -6.71 -5.21 18.68
CA LEU A 291 -7.10 -5.29 20.10
C LEU A 291 -5.92 -4.91 21.02
N ALA A 292 -4.71 -5.34 20.71
CA ALA A 292 -3.52 -4.94 21.46
C ALA A 292 -3.24 -3.43 21.33
N ILE A 293 -3.43 -2.85 20.14
CA ILE A 293 -3.32 -1.40 19.91
C ILE A 293 -4.34 -0.65 20.77
N ARG A 294 -5.61 -1.06 20.75
CA ARG A 294 -6.66 -0.43 21.58
C ARG A 294 -6.28 -0.43 23.05
N ARG A 295 -5.87 -1.58 23.59
CA ARG A 295 -5.43 -1.71 24.99
C ARG A 295 -4.28 -0.74 25.30
N ARG A 296 -3.28 -0.67 24.42
CA ARG A 296 -2.12 0.21 24.60
C ARG A 296 -2.51 1.70 24.64
N LEU A 297 -3.45 2.11 23.78
CA LEU A 297 -3.97 3.48 23.76
C LEU A 297 -4.76 3.82 25.04
N GLU A 298 -5.49 2.85 25.60
CA GLU A 298 -6.20 3.01 26.88
C GLU A 298 -5.21 3.15 28.05
N GLU A 299 -4.17 2.32 28.11
CA GLU A 299 -3.11 2.38 29.12
C GLU A 299 -2.38 3.73 29.11
N THR A 300 -1.98 4.22 27.93
CA THR A 300 -1.31 5.51 27.80
C THR A 300 -2.22 6.71 28.14
N ARG A 301 -3.52 6.56 27.97
CA ARG A 301 -4.51 7.56 28.43
C ARG A 301 -4.56 7.63 29.94
N ASN A 302 -4.64 6.49 30.61
CA ASN A 302 -4.75 6.41 32.07
C ASN A 302 -3.45 6.78 32.78
N GLY A 303 -2.29 6.55 32.18
CA GLY A 303 -0.98 6.95 32.74
C GLY A 303 -0.62 8.43 32.59
N ARG A 304 -1.44 9.22 31.87
CA ARG A 304 -1.31 10.69 31.74
C ARG A 304 -2.26 11.48 32.65
N MET A 305 -3.17 10.79 33.34
CA MET A 305 -4.04 11.38 34.37
C MET A 305 -3.38 11.26 35.74
#